data_76c94c338f2fe7227e9128c124a73cae
#
_entry.id   76c94c338f2fe7227e9128c124a73cae
#
_cell.length_a   1.000
_cell.length_b   1.000
_cell.length_c   1.000
_cell.angle_alpha   90.00
_cell.angle_beta   90.00
_cell.angle_gamma   90.00
#
_symmetry.space_group_name_H-M   'P 1'
#
loop_
_entity.id
_entity.type
_entity.pdbx_description
1 polymer ?
#
loop_
_entity_poly.entity_id
_entity_poly.type
_entity_poly.pdbx_seq_one_letter_code
_entity_poly.pdbx_strand_id
1 'polypeptide(L)'
;MSNYQVIARRYRPQFFRDALGQDAVVKTLQNALKSKSTAHAYLFSGPRGCGKTSLARIFAKALNCESLDNQEPCNQCASCLEISKGNSLDVLEIDGASNRGIDEVRKINETASYRPSKGSYKIIIIDEVHMLTHEAFNALLKTLEEPPAFAKFFFATTEAHKLPSTVSSRCQRFFLRRISEDLLCKKLEIIAQDLQKTRPLEYEMPALKRIAALSDGALRDAESLFEQVLSFSEGRISLNTVEEALSLSNEEQFFALDRAGKEKNLGLAFETAKELFDSGKDLHYFLESLSEHFRCILRAKILKKEARNEYLEAAQNYGQEQLLYILDLIESSKEKMLKSSKKIVLLEWCLVQILRSHQRVKISDLVQRLEDLEQKNHQNTAAPLLSNTGKTGFEDKIALVSEIETSVGEQNKALNIHQNTSNAGILPQNESRCLQKTNNASIQEKAPSRAAPPPPPPAPKAQAVKANTSQNSNAEKKSIRDLDKKEQIRIDNLLEFAAVELEGSIERN
;
A
#
# COMPACT_ATOMS: atom_id res chain seq x y z
N MET A 1 10.13 40.41 2.18
CA MET A 1 9.67 39.10 2.63
C MET A 1 10.04 38.10 1.56
N SER A 2 11.03 37.23 1.77
CA SER A 2 11.36 36.17 0.82
C SER A 2 10.19 35.18 0.76
N ASN A 3 9.53 35.05 -0.40
CA ASN A 3 8.50 34.02 -0.59
C ASN A 3 9.16 32.66 -0.38
N TYR A 4 8.92 32.04 0.77
CA TYR A 4 9.34 30.65 1.04
C TYR A 4 8.72 29.77 -0.03
N GLN A 5 9.54 28.99 -0.71
CA GLN A 5 9.13 28.04 -1.72
C GLN A 5 9.60 26.65 -1.36
N VAL A 6 8.67 25.70 -1.32
CA VAL A 6 8.90 24.28 -1.04
C VAL A 6 10.01 23.73 -1.95
N ILE A 7 10.92 22.93 -1.40
CA ILE A 7 12.09 22.36 -2.13
C ILE A 7 11.66 21.66 -3.42
N ALA A 8 10.64 20.82 -3.37
CA ALA A 8 10.12 20.10 -4.52
C ALA A 8 9.60 21.01 -5.66
N ARG A 9 9.28 22.28 -5.35
CA ARG A 9 8.92 23.28 -6.35
C ARG A 9 10.13 24.09 -6.83
N ARG A 10 11.01 24.46 -5.90
CA ARG A 10 12.23 25.25 -6.18
C ARG A 10 13.21 24.51 -7.09
N TYR A 11 13.42 23.20 -6.83
CA TYR A 11 14.38 22.37 -7.56
C TYR A 11 13.74 21.51 -8.66
N ARG A 12 12.48 21.83 -9.05
CA ARG A 12 11.81 21.13 -10.15
C ARG A 12 12.64 21.25 -11.44
N PRO A 13 12.91 20.14 -12.14
CA PRO A 13 13.67 20.11 -13.39
C PRO A 13 13.17 21.13 -14.39
N GLN A 14 14.12 21.91 -14.98
CA GLN A 14 13.83 22.95 -15.97
C GLN A 14 14.34 22.60 -17.36
N PHE A 15 15.27 21.66 -17.45
CA PHE A 15 15.90 21.17 -18.67
C PHE A 15 15.76 19.66 -18.77
N PHE A 16 15.88 19.11 -19.97
CA PHE A 16 15.88 17.65 -20.16
C PHE A 16 17.04 16.96 -19.44
N ARG A 17 18.22 17.58 -19.42
CA ARG A 17 19.38 17.09 -18.69
C ARG A 17 19.16 16.95 -17.18
N ASP A 18 18.18 17.67 -16.62
CA ASP A 18 17.84 17.59 -15.20
C ASP A 18 16.87 16.44 -14.89
N ALA A 19 16.34 15.77 -15.92
CA ALA A 19 15.41 14.65 -15.77
C ALA A 19 16.16 13.37 -15.39
N LEU A 20 16.24 13.09 -14.10
CA LEU A 20 17.03 11.99 -13.56
C LEU A 20 16.47 10.62 -13.95
N GLY A 21 17.35 9.73 -14.42
CA GLY A 21 17.03 8.31 -14.68
C GLY A 21 16.07 8.06 -15.85
N GLN A 22 15.79 9.08 -16.69
CA GLN A 22 14.86 8.99 -17.82
C GLN A 22 15.54 9.16 -19.19
N ASP A 23 16.83 8.81 -19.31
CA ASP A 23 17.68 9.10 -20.47
C ASP A 23 17.09 8.64 -21.81
N ALA A 24 16.47 7.44 -21.84
CA ALA A 24 15.87 6.89 -23.05
C ALA A 24 14.65 7.73 -23.52
N VAL A 25 13.83 8.17 -22.59
CA VAL A 25 12.66 9.02 -22.88
C VAL A 25 13.13 10.39 -23.34
N VAL A 26 14.06 10.99 -22.62
CA VAL A 26 14.67 12.30 -22.96
C VAL A 26 15.26 12.27 -24.36
N LYS A 27 16.10 11.29 -24.67
CA LYS A 27 16.72 11.13 -25.99
C LYS A 27 15.67 11.02 -27.12
N THR A 28 14.59 10.29 -26.88
CA THR A 28 13.52 10.13 -27.87
C THR A 28 12.79 11.46 -28.11
N LEU A 29 12.47 12.22 -27.06
CA LEU A 29 11.84 13.53 -27.17
C LEU A 29 12.75 14.55 -27.87
N GLN A 30 14.03 14.57 -27.53
CA GLN A 30 15.04 15.43 -28.20
C GLN A 30 15.20 15.08 -29.68
N ASN A 31 15.17 13.80 -30.05
CA ASN A 31 15.19 13.36 -31.45
C ASN A 31 13.92 13.83 -32.20
N ALA A 32 12.75 13.74 -31.58
CA ALA A 32 11.50 14.23 -32.16
C ALA A 32 11.53 15.76 -32.42
N LEU A 33 12.15 16.52 -31.51
CA LEU A 33 12.39 17.97 -31.70
C LEU A 33 13.35 18.24 -32.85
N LYS A 34 14.46 17.51 -32.90
CA LYS A 34 15.49 17.64 -33.95
C LYS A 34 14.93 17.33 -35.34
N SER A 35 14.16 16.27 -35.47
CA SER A 35 13.56 15.86 -36.74
C SER A 35 12.27 16.64 -37.10
N LYS A 36 11.80 17.52 -36.21
CA LYS A 36 10.51 18.22 -36.32
C LYS A 36 9.31 17.26 -36.53
N SER A 37 9.47 16.00 -36.14
CA SER A 37 8.45 14.94 -36.28
C SER A 37 7.85 14.67 -34.91
N THR A 38 6.90 15.52 -34.49
CA THR A 38 6.26 15.41 -33.18
C THR A 38 4.85 14.88 -33.32
N ALA A 39 4.49 13.86 -32.52
CA ALA A 39 3.13 13.34 -32.47
C ALA A 39 2.12 14.40 -31.96
N HIS A 40 0.85 14.18 -32.21
CA HIS A 40 -0.24 15.04 -31.69
C HIS A 40 -0.58 14.75 -30.23
N ALA A 41 -0.34 13.51 -29.77
CA ALA A 41 -0.62 13.10 -28.38
C ALA A 41 0.52 12.26 -27.80
N TYR A 42 0.84 12.53 -26.54
CA TYR A 42 1.87 11.85 -25.76
C TYR A 42 1.29 11.35 -24.44
N LEU A 43 1.64 10.14 -24.04
CA LEU A 43 1.24 9.55 -22.76
C LEU A 43 2.48 9.25 -21.92
N PHE A 44 2.67 9.98 -20.84
CA PHE A 44 3.71 9.76 -19.84
C PHE A 44 3.13 8.93 -18.70
N SER A 45 3.53 7.68 -18.61
CA SER A 45 3.07 6.75 -17.58
C SER A 45 4.23 6.36 -16.64
N GLY A 46 3.92 6.01 -15.40
CA GLY A 46 4.92 5.57 -14.42
C GLY A 46 4.57 5.93 -12.98
N PRO A 47 5.38 5.51 -11.99
CA PRO A 47 5.12 5.74 -10.59
C PRO A 47 4.94 7.22 -10.23
N ARG A 48 4.33 7.47 -9.07
CA ARG A 48 4.24 8.83 -8.53
C ARG A 48 5.64 9.41 -8.29
N GLY A 49 5.83 10.70 -8.45
CA GLY A 49 7.07 11.38 -8.10
C GLY A 49 8.26 11.18 -9.06
N CYS A 50 8.15 10.35 -10.14
CA CYS A 50 9.22 10.09 -11.11
C CYS A 50 9.43 11.18 -12.18
N GLY A 51 8.64 12.27 -12.16
CA GLY A 51 8.85 13.44 -13.03
C GLY A 51 7.96 13.53 -14.27
N LYS A 52 6.84 12.77 -14.39
CA LYS A 52 5.94 12.77 -15.55
C LYS A 52 5.52 14.16 -16.00
N THR A 53 4.87 14.91 -15.11
CA THR A 53 4.37 16.27 -15.37
C THR A 53 5.52 17.26 -15.60
N SER A 54 6.66 17.08 -14.91
CA SER A 54 7.84 17.91 -15.11
C SER A 54 8.42 17.74 -16.52
N LEU A 55 8.54 16.49 -16.98
CA LEU A 55 9.02 16.18 -18.33
C LEU A 55 8.04 16.69 -19.41
N ALA A 56 6.73 16.54 -19.19
CA ALA A 56 5.72 17.11 -20.07
C ALA A 56 5.86 18.66 -20.19
N ARG A 57 6.11 19.35 -19.07
CA ARG A 57 6.34 20.81 -19.08
C ARG A 57 7.65 21.19 -19.79
N ILE A 58 8.73 20.45 -19.58
CA ILE A 58 10.01 20.69 -20.28
C ILE A 58 9.82 20.53 -21.79
N PHE A 59 9.09 19.48 -22.20
CA PHE A 59 8.81 19.24 -23.60
C PHE A 59 7.89 20.32 -24.18
N ALA A 60 6.89 20.79 -23.45
CA ALA A 60 6.03 21.91 -23.85
C ALA A 60 6.84 23.20 -24.02
N LYS A 61 7.79 23.48 -23.09
CA LYS A 61 8.71 24.61 -23.25
C LYS A 61 9.57 24.47 -24.51
N ALA A 62 10.15 23.30 -24.75
CA ALA A 62 10.99 23.08 -25.91
C ALA A 62 10.24 23.26 -27.24
N LEU A 63 8.97 22.81 -27.32
CA LEU A 63 8.14 22.98 -28.51
C LEU A 63 7.78 24.43 -28.82
N ASN A 64 7.62 25.27 -27.81
CA ASN A 64 7.23 26.67 -27.92
C ASN A 64 8.40 27.65 -27.65
N CYS A 65 9.63 27.14 -27.55
CA CYS A 65 10.82 27.94 -27.29
C CYS A 65 11.22 28.71 -28.54
N GLU A 66 11.47 30.02 -28.40
CA GLU A 66 11.97 30.88 -29.50
C GLU A 66 13.42 30.62 -29.86
N SER A 67 14.23 30.20 -28.87
CA SER A 67 15.67 29.97 -29.01
C SER A 67 16.03 28.61 -28.37
N LEU A 68 15.79 27.54 -29.11
CA LEU A 68 16.12 26.17 -28.67
C LEU A 68 17.64 25.97 -28.80
N ASP A 69 18.32 25.60 -27.71
CA ASP A 69 19.74 25.27 -27.72
C ASP A 69 19.96 23.79 -27.49
N ASN A 70 20.59 23.08 -28.45
CA ASN A 70 20.84 21.64 -28.37
C ASN A 70 19.61 20.80 -27.96
N GLN A 71 18.41 21.14 -28.48
CA GLN A 71 17.11 20.55 -28.12
C GLN A 71 16.69 20.82 -26.68
N GLU A 72 17.36 21.71 -25.95
CA GLU A 72 16.97 22.18 -24.62
C GLU A 72 16.21 23.50 -24.69
N PRO A 73 15.19 23.74 -23.88
CA PRO A 73 14.52 25.02 -23.81
C PRO A 73 15.45 26.10 -23.22
N CYS A 74 15.43 27.31 -23.76
CA CYS A 74 16.33 28.38 -23.31
C CYS A 74 16.02 28.87 -21.88
N ASN A 75 14.81 28.70 -21.36
CA ASN A 75 14.33 29.18 -20.06
C ASN A 75 14.43 30.70 -19.83
N GLN A 76 14.65 31.49 -20.89
CA GLN A 76 14.80 32.95 -20.85
C GLN A 76 13.77 33.69 -21.71
N CYS A 77 13.30 33.10 -22.82
CA CYS A 77 12.26 33.70 -23.66
C CYS A 77 10.90 33.80 -22.96
N ALA A 78 10.03 34.67 -23.48
CA ALA A 78 8.72 34.91 -22.89
C ALA A 78 7.89 33.63 -22.71
N SER A 79 7.86 32.77 -23.75
CA SER A 79 7.15 31.48 -23.71
C SER A 79 7.69 30.57 -22.61
N CYS A 80 9.01 30.42 -22.48
CA CYS A 80 9.60 29.56 -21.44
C CYS A 80 9.28 30.07 -20.02
N LEU A 81 9.34 31.38 -19.79
CA LEU A 81 9.03 31.99 -18.50
C LEU A 81 7.57 31.88 -18.13
N GLU A 82 6.65 32.14 -19.07
CA GLU A 82 5.21 31.98 -18.85
C GLU A 82 4.82 30.55 -18.53
N ILE A 83 5.36 29.57 -19.28
CA ILE A 83 5.12 28.13 -19.01
C ILE A 83 5.66 27.71 -17.63
N SER A 84 6.86 28.18 -17.27
CA SER A 84 7.46 27.87 -15.96
C SER A 84 6.64 28.42 -14.79
N LYS A 85 5.99 29.59 -14.98
CA LYS A 85 5.09 30.20 -13.98
C LYS A 85 3.67 29.61 -13.99
N GLY A 86 3.31 28.85 -15.04
CA GLY A 86 1.98 28.25 -15.19
C GLY A 86 0.89 29.22 -15.63
N ASN A 87 1.25 30.34 -16.26
CA ASN A 87 0.33 31.39 -16.75
C ASN A 87 0.41 31.61 -18.26
N SER A 88 0.91 30.64 -19.01
CA SER A 88 0.94 30.66 -20.46
C SER A 88 -0.47 30.47 -21.05
N LEU A 89 -0.85 31.30 -22.02
CA LEU A 89 -2.09 31.13 -22.77
C LEU A 89 -2.03 29.94 -23.75
N ASP A 90 -0.83 29.56 -24.17
CA ASP A 90 -0.61 28.51 -25.17
C ASP A 90 -0.35 27.13 -24.56
N VAL A 91 -0.07 27.06 -23.26
CA VAL A 91 0.10 25.80 -22.53
C VAL A 91 -0.86 25.76 -21.34
N LEU A 92 -1.89 24.96 -21.46
CA LEU A 92 -2.90 24.74 -20.42
C LEU A 92 -2.57 23.46 -19.67
N GLU A 93 -2.40 23.57 -18.35
CA GLU A 93 -2.20 22.43 -17.47
C GLU A 93 -3.41 22.21 -16.58
N ILE A 94 -3.95 20.99 -16.58
CA ILE A 94 -5.17 20.60 -15.88
C ILE A 94 -4.89 19.36 -15.07
N ASP A 95 -5.35 19.37 -13.83
CA ASP A 95 -5.39 18.17 -12.98
C ASP A 95 -6.69 17.41 -13.25
N GLY A 96 -6.58 16.20 -13.78
CA GLY A 96 -7.70 15.31 -14.05
C GLY A 96 -8.43 14.85 -12.79
N ALA A 97 -7.80 14.90 -11.62
CA ALA A 97 -8.48 14.58 -10.37
C ALA A 97 -9.50 15.64 -9.95
N SER A 98 -9.20 16.91 -10.23
CA SER A 98 -10.08 18.04 -9.94
C SER A 98 -11.09 18.32 -11.07
N ASN A 99 -10.76 17.96 -12.31
CA ASN A 99 -11.54 18.27 -13.52
C ASN A 99 -11.98 17.00 -14.26
N ARG A 100 -12.78 16.14 -13.58
CA ARG A 100 -13.16 14.80 -14.05
C ARG A 100 -14.29 14.79 -15.09
N GLY A 101 -15.06 15.87 -15.15
CA GLY A 101 -16.35 15.91 -15.84
C GLY A 101 -16.25 16.09 -17.34
N ILE A 102 -17.32 15.75 -18.03
CA ILE A 102 -17.45 15.93 -19.49
C ILE A 102 -17.41 17.42 -19.89
N ASP A 103 -17.96 18.32 -19.07
CA ASP A 103 -18.06 19.75 -19.41
C ASP A 103 -16.69 20.44 -19.36
N GLU A 104 -15.81 20.02 -18.43
CA GLU A 104 -14.43 20.47 -18.40
C GLU A 104 -13.66 20.00 -19.64
N VAL A 105 -13.88 18.76 -20.06
CA VAL A 105 -13.25 18.22 -21.28
C VAL A 105 -13.78 18.90 -22.55
N ARG A 106 -15.07 19.28 -22.58
CA ARG A 106 -15.61 20.11 -23.70
C ARG A 106 -14.90 21.46 -23.79
N LYS A 107 -14.68 22.14 -22.65
CA LYS A 107 -13.90 23.40 -22.61
C LYS A 107 -12.45 23.19 -23.07
N ILE A 108 -11.84 22.05 -22.73
CA ILE A 108 -10.51 21.68 -23.21
C ILE A 108 -10.52 21.56 -24.74
N ASN A 109 -11.49 20.86 -25.32
CA ASN A 109 -11.61 20.67 -26.77
C ASN A 109 -11.85 22.00 -27.49
N GLU A 110 -12.70 22.87 -26.95
CA GLU A 110 -12.89 24.24 -27.44
C GLU A 110 -11.57 25.00 -27.41
N THR A 111 -10.85 24.97 -26.28
CA THR A 111 -9.54 25.63 -26.14
C THR A 111 -8.51 25.08 -27.14
N ALA A 112 -8.50 23.76 -27.38
CA ALA A 112 -7.62 23.12 -28.35
C ALA A 112 -7.89 23.54 -29.79
N SER A 113 -9.10 24.02 -30.09
CA SER A 113 -9.50 24.50 -31.44
C SER A 113 -8.99 25.90 -31.76
N TYR A 114 -8.57 26.67 -30.75
CA TYR A 114 -8.01 28.01 -30.97
C TYR A 114 -6.52 27.94 -31.29
N ARG A 115 -6.09 28.77 -32.26
CA ARG A 115 -4.65 28.87 -32.59
C ARG A 115 -3.86 29.41 -31.41
N PRO A 116 -2.57 28.99 -31.29
CA PRO A 116 -1.70 29.55 -30.27
C PRO A 116 -1.52 31.05 -30.45
N SER A 117 -1.34 31.78 -29.35
CA SER A 117 -1.21 33.23 -29.32
C SER A 117 0.20 33.71 -29.66
N LYS A 118 1.21 33.03 -29.08
CA LYS A 118 2.64 33.37 -29.23
C LYS A 118 3.49 32.21 -29.70
N GLY A 119 3.20 31.00 -29.20
CA GLY A 119 3.95 29.80 -29.48
C GLY A 119 3.62 29.16 -30.83
N SER A 120 4.35 28.12 -31.19
CA SER A 120 4.09 27.30 -32.38
C SER A 120 2.93 26.32 -32.18
N TYR A 121 2.69 25.90 -30.94
CA TYR A 121 1.73 24.87 -30.58
C TYR A 121 0.83 25.30 -29.41
N LYS A 122 -0.43 24.91 -29.49
CA LYS A 122 -1.39 24.91 -28.38
C LYS A 122 -1.25 23.58 -27.66
N ILE A 123 -0.77 23.59 -26.42
CA ILE A 123 -0.44 22.36 -25.68
C ILE A 123 -1.37 22.23 -24.48
N ILE A 124 -1.97 21.05 -24.35
CA ILE A 124 -2.83 20.72 -23.23
C ILE A 124 -2.16 19.57 -22.46
N ILE A 125 -1.80 19.84 -21.21
CA ILE A 125 -1.24 18.87 -20.27
C ILE A 125 -2.35 18.45 -19.32
N ILE A 126 -2.70 17.16 -19.30
CA ILE A 126 -3.67 16.61 -18.34
C ILE A 126 -2.93 15.66 -17.42
N ASP A 127 -2.77 16.09 -16.16
CA ASP A 127 -2.15 15.24 -15.12
C ASP A 127 -3.20 14.32 -14.52
N GLU A 128 -2.78 13.14 -14.07
CA GLU A 128 -3.60 12.04 -13.55
C GLU A 128 -4.85 11.78 -14.42
N VAL A 129 -4.62 11.69 -15.72
CA VAL A 129 -5.69 11.58 -16.74
C VAL A 129 -6.61 10.36 -16.51
N HIS A 130 -6.15 9.31 -15.83
CA HIS A 130 -6.96 8.13 -15.49
C HIS A 130 -8.15 8.45 -14.56
N MET A 131 -8.16 9.65 -13.96
CA MET A 131 -9.26 10.12 -13.09
C MET A 131 -10.44 10.69 -13.87
N LEU A 132 -10.33 10.90 -15.18
CA LEU A 132 -11.44 11.36 -16.02
C LEU A 132 -12.54 10.30 -16.09
N THR A 133 -13.80 10.76 -16.22
CA THR A 133 -14.93 9.84 -16.44
C THR A 133 -14.91 9.25 -17.84
N HIS A 134 -15.63 8.13 -18.05
CA HIS A 134 -15.73 7.48 -19.37
C HIS A 134 -16.34 8.43 -20.42
N GLU A 135 -17.31 9.25 -20.04
CA GLU A 135 -17.94 10.23 -20.90
C GLU A 135 -16.96 11.34 -21.29
N ALA A 136 -16.09 11.76 -20.36
CA ALA A 136 -15.02 12.72 -20.61
C ALA A 136 -13.99 12.16 -21.59
N PHE A 137 -13.57 10.89 -21.43
CA PHE A 137 -12.71 10.24 -22.42
C PHE A 137 -13.34 10.17 -23.80
N ASN A 138 -14.63 9.80 -23.90
CA ASN A 138 -15.34 9.76 -25.18
C ASN A 138 -15.40 11.14 -25.84
N ALA A 139 -15.56 12.22 -25.06
CA ALA A 139 -15.52 13.59 -25.59
C ALA A 139 -14.14 13.99 -26.13
N LEU A 140 -13.04 13.41 -25.62
CA LEU A 140 -11.68 13.64 -26.13
C LEU A 140 -11.40 12.89 -27.44
N LEU A 141 -12.05 11.74 -27.69
CA LEU A 141 -11.72 10.86 -28.80
C LEU A 141 -11.79 11.58 -30.15
N LYS A 142 -12.83 12.38 -30.39
CA LYS A 142 -12.99 13.12 -31.65
C LYS A 142 -11.80 14.04 -31.92
N THR A 143 -11.34 14.77 -30.89
CA THR A 143 -10.20 15.69 -31.02
C THR A 143 -8.85 14.96 -31.14
N LEU A 144 -8.75 13.74 -30.58
CA LEU A 144 -7.55 12.89 -30.72
C LEU A 144 -7.49 12.19 -32.05
N GLU A 145 -8.63 11.95 -32.71
CA GLU A 145 -8.69 11.34 -34.07
C GLU A 145 -8.38 12.37 -35.15
N GLU A 146 -8.93 13.57 -35.02
CA GLU A 146 -8.78 14.67 -35.98
C GLU A 146 -8.23 15.92 -35.28
N PRO A 147 -6.98 15.88 -34.77
CA PRO A 147 -6.43 16.99 -34.02
C PRO A 147 -6.07 18.17 -34.93
N PRO A 148 -6.31 19.42 -34.52
CA PRO A 148 -5.73 20.56 -35.21
C PRO A 148 -4.21 20.44 -35.30
N ALA A 149 -3.61 20.77 -36.43
CA ALA A 149 -2.17 20.59 -36.65
C ALA A 149 -1.27 21.28 -35.61
N PHE A 150 -1.79 22.34 -35.00
CA PHE A 150 -1.10 23.09 -33.96
C PHE A 150 -1.44 22.62 -32.53
N ALA A 151 -2.38 21.69 -32.34
CA ALA A 151 -2.75 21.21 -31.02
C ALA A 151 -1.89 19.98 -30.62
N LYS A 152 -1.44 19.96 -29.37
CA LYS A 152 -0.70 18.84 -28.77
C LYS A 152 -1.30 18.47 -27.42
N PHE A 153 -1.48 17.16 -27.18
CA PHE A 153 -2.01 16.65 -25.93
C PHE A 153 -0.93 15.87 -25.17
N PHE A 154 -0.70 16.23 -23.93
CA PHE A 154 0.25 15.53 -23.04
C PHE A 154 -0.52 14.96 -21.86
N PHE A 155 -0.63 13.67 -21.81
CA PHE A 155 -1.28 12.93 -20.72
C PHE A 155 -0.24 12.40 -19.75
N ALA A 156 -0.43 12.61 -18.47
CA ALA A 156 0.36 12.00 -17.42
C ALA A 156 -0.54 11.11 -16.55
N THR A 157 -0.06 9.93 -16.17
CA THR A 157 -0.81 8.99 -15.34
C THR A 157 0.09 8.10 -14.51
N THR A 158 -0.37 7.78 -13.31
CA THR A 158 0.22 6.70 -12.49
C THR A 158 -0.33 5.33 -12.86
N GLU A 159 -1.53 5.27 -13.47
CA GLU A 159 -2.28 4.04 -13.73
C GLU A 159 -2.67 3.92 -15.20
N ALA A 160 -1.69 3.60 -16.04
CA ALA A 160 -1.91 3.47 -17.49
C ALA A 160 -2.91 2.36 -17.87
N HIS A 161 -3.09 1.34 -17.02
CA HIS A 161 -4.02 0.25 -17.24
C HIS A 161 -5.49 0.68 -17.12
N LYS A 162 -5.79 1.78 -16.42
CA LYS A 162 -7.15 2.34 -16.32
C LYS A 162 -7.57 3.17 -17.53
N LEU A 163 -6.64 3.50 -18.43
CA LEU A 163 -6.99 4.26 -19.64
C LEU A 163 -7.66 3.37 -20.69
N PRO A 164 -8.72 3.88 -21.35
CA PRO A 164 -9.31 3.18 -22.50
C PRO A 164 -8.27 2.92 -23.59
N SER A 165 -8.30 1.72 -24.18
CA SER A 165 -7.40 1.36 -25.27
C SER A 165 -7.54 2.28 -26.48
N THR A 166 -8.75 2.82 -26.74
CA THR A 166 -9.06 3.78 -27.78
C THR A 166 -8.27 5.09 -27.65
N VAL A 167 -8.03 5.56 -26.42
CA VAL A 167 -7.21 6.76 -26.15
C VAL A 167 -5.73 6.40 -26.24
N SER A 168 -5.34 5.33 -25.53
CA SER A 168 -3.93 4.95 -25.43
C SER A 168 -3.30 4.51 -26.77
N SER A 169 -4.09 4.01 -27.74
CA SER A 169 -3.62 3.66 -29.09
C SER A 169 -3.31 4.86 -29.98
N ARG A 170 -3.86 6.04 -29.67
CA ARG A 170 -3.65 7.29 -30.40
C ARG A 170 -2.52 8.14 -29.81
N CYS A 171 -1.89 7.67 -28.72
CA CYS A 171 -0.81 8.37 -28.04
C CYS A 171 0.54 7.70 -28.28
N GLN A 172 1.59 8.50 -28.44
CA GLN A 172 2.96 8.01 -28.28
C GLN A 172 3.21 7.79 -26.79
N ARG A 173 3.52 6.54 -26.40
CA ARG A 173 3.61 6.14 -25.00
C ARG A 173 5.05 6.17 -24.51
N PHE A 174 5.25 6.76 -23.31
CA PHE A 174 6.51 6.76 -22.58
C PHE A 174 6.29 6.21 -21.17
N PHE A 175 7.12 5.26 -20.79
CA PHE A 175 7.12 4.71 -19.45
C PHE A 175 8.32 5.25 -18.68
N LEU A 176 8.04 6.04 -17.64
CA LEU A 176 9.04 6.58 -16.72
C LEU A 176 9.29 5.55 -15.60
N ARG A 177 10.55 5.33 -15.29
CA ARG A 177 11.01 4.38 -14.29
C ARG A 177 11.19 5.04 -12.94
N ARG A 178 11.21 4.23 -11.89
CA ARG A 178 11.72 4.65 -10.58
C ARG A 178 13.17 5.09 -10.73
N ILE A 179 13.53 6.12 -9.96
CA ILE A 179 14.90 6.65 -9.96
C ILE A 179 15.69 5.82 -8.95
N SER A 180 16.94 5.46 -9.30
CA SER A 180 17.79 4.70 -8.37
C SER A 180 18.16 5.53 -7.14
N GLU A 181 18.34 4.87 -6.00
CA GLU A 181 18.72 5.49 -4.73
C GLU A 181 20.00 6.33 -4.86
N ASP A 182 20.99 5.87 -5.64
CA ASP A 182 22.23 6.60 -5.87
C ASP A 182 22.00 7.94 -6.60
N LEU A 183 21.09 7.97 -7.59
CA LEU A 183 20.75 9.20 -8.30
C LEU A 183 19.96 10.16 -7.42
N LEU A 184 19.05 9.64 -6.60
CA LEU A 184 18.31 10.44 -5.61
C LEU A 184 19.25 11.02 -4.56
N CYS A 185 20.16 10.22 -4.02
CA CYS A 185 21.15 10.66 -3.04
C CYS A 185 22.03 11.79 -3.62
N LYS A 186 22.54 11.65 -4.86
CA LYS A 186 23.31 12.71 -5.55
C LYS A 186 22.48 14.00 -5.73
N LYS A 187 21.19 13.86 -6.05
CA LYS A 187 20.31 15.03 -6.19
C LYS A 187 20.08 15.73 -4.86
N LEU A 188 19.84 14.99 -3.78
CA LEU A 188 19.73 15.55 -2.44
C LEU A 188 21.01 16.24 -1.98
N GLU A 189 22.18 15.66 -2.33
CA GLU A 189 23.48 16.27 -2.06
C GLU A 189 23.64 17.62 -2.79
N ILE A 190 23.30 17.71 -4.07
CA ILE A 190 23.32 18.97 -4.84
C ILE A 190 22.40 20.01 -4.17
N ILE A 191 21.20 19.60 -3.73
CA ILE A 191 20.27 20.50 -3.03
C ILE A 191 20.86 20.96 -1.69
N ALA A 192 21.45 20.05 -0.92
CA ALA A 192 22.10 20.36 0.36
C ALA A 192 23.24 21.35 0.18
N GLN A 193 24.13 21.15 -0.80
CA GLN A 193 25.23 22.04 -1.15
C GLN A 193 24.76 23.44 -1.59
N ASP A 194 23.65 23.51 -2.34
CA ASP A 194 23.08 24.82 -2.70
C ASP A 194 22.50 25.54 -1.50
N LEU A 195 21.84 24.82 -0.59
CA LEU A 195 21.31 25.38 0.65
C LEU A 195 22.42 25.81 1.63
N GLN A 196 23.59 25.17 1.66
CA GLN A 196 24.77 25.57 2.44
C GLN A 196 25.25 26.98 2.09
N LYS A 197 25.04 27.46 0.87
CA LYS A 197 25.39 28.83 0.45
C LYS A 197 24.52 29.89 1.15
N THR A 198 23.35 29.54 1.62
CA THR A 198 22.36 30.47 2.17
C THR A 198 22.16 30.34 3.67
N ARG A 199 22.51 29.18 4.26
CA ARG A 199 22.40 28.89 5.70
C ARG A 199 23.47 27.89 6.13
N PRO A 200 23.94 27.92 7.38
CA PRO A 200 24.80 26.87 7.92
C PRO A 200 24.05 25.55 7.90
N LEU A 201 24.57 24.58 7.17
CA LEU A 201 23.99 23.23 7.07
C LEU A 201 25.11 22.21 7.00
N GLU A 202 25.15 21.29 7.93
CA GLU A 202 26.01 20.11 7.89
C GLU A 202 25.16 18.88 7.60
N TYR A 203 25.66 17.96 6.80
CA TYR A 203 24.94 16.72 6.51
C TYR A 203 25.89 15.53 6.43
N GLU A 204 25.39 14.38 6.81
CA GLU A 204 26.08 13.10 6.68
C GLU A 204 25.54 12.32 5.47
N MET A 205 26.44 11.71 4.68
CA MET A 205 26.03 10.91 3.51
C MET A 205 25.08 9.74 3.87
N PRO A 206 25.25 9.03 5.01
CA PRO A 206 24.29 8.01 5.44
C PRO A 206 22.87 8.55 5.64
N ALA A 207 22.74 9.78 6.13
CA ALA A 207 21.44 10.42 6.31
C ALA A 207 20.74 10.67 4.96
N LEU A 208 21.45 11.20 3.96
CA LEU A 208 20.92 11.41 2.62
C LEU A 208 20.55 10.08 1.93
N LYS A 209 21.37 9.05 2.10
CA LYS A 209 21.07 7.70 1.59
C LYS A 209 19.80 7.13 2.23
N ARG A 210 19.62 7.33 3.53
CA ARG A 210 18.40 6.90 4.24
C ARG A 210 17.15 7.57 3.69
N ILE A 211 17.19 8.90 3.46
CA ILE A 211 16.08 9.65 2.83
C ILE A 211 15.79 9.12 1.41
N ALA A 212 16.86 8.90 0.63
CA ALA A 212 16.72 8.36 -0.73
C ALA A 212 16.08 6.96 -0.74
N ALA A 213 16.48 6.07 0.16
CA ALA A 213 15.88 4.74 0.31
C ALA A 213 14.38 4.80 0.69
N LEU A 214 14.02 5.70 1.62
CA LEU A 214 12.64 5.88 2.08
C LEU A 214 11.70 6.44 1.00
N SER A 215 12.24 7.10 -0.03
CA SER A 215 11.43 7.70 -1.10
C SER A 215 10.98 6.74 -2.19
N ASP A 216 11.37 5.46 -2.14
CA ASP A 216 10.98 4.39 -3.07
C ASP A 216 11.14 4.78 -4.55
N GLY A 217 12.22 5.50 -4.88
CA GLY A 217 12.51 5.93 -6.24
C GLY A 217 11.71 7.14 -6.74
N ALA A 218 11.00 7.85 -5.85
CA ALA A 218 10.20 9.03 -6.15
C ALA A 218 10.95 10.31 -5.75
N LEU A 219 11.42 11.11 -6.72
CA LEU A 219 12.17 12.34 -6.45
C LEU A 219 11.39 13.35 -5.60
N ARG A 220 10.09 13.53 -5.90
CA ARG A 220 9.25 14.48 -5.16
C ARG A 220 9.12 14.10 -3.69
N ASP A 221 9.02 12.81 -3.40
CA ASP A 221 8.88 12.30 -2.04
C ASP A 221 10.22 12.41 -1.31
N ALA A 222 11.36 12.14 -1.98
CA ALA A 222 12.70 12.38 -1.45
C ALA A 222 12.92 13.86 -1.09
N GLU A 223 12.53 14.78 -1.96
CA GLU A 223 12.63 16.23 -1.72
C GLU A 223 11.72 16.68 -0.57
N SER A 224 10.53 16.10 -0.44
CA SER A 224 9.59 16.42 0.65
C SER A 224 10.08 15.89 2.00
N LEU A 225 10.58 14.64 2.04
CA LEU A 225 11.19 14.07 3.25
C LEU A 225 12.43 14.87 3.68
N PHE A 226 13.27 15.24 2.72
CA PHE A 226 14.43 16.08 3.00
C PHE A 226 14.05 17.44 3.57
N GLU A 227 12.99 18.08 3.06
CA GLU A 227 12.47 19.34 3.58
C GLU A 227 11.94 19.21 5.01
N GLN A 228 11.25 18.09 5.32
CA GLN A 228 10.78 17.78 6.66
C GLN A 228 11.95 17.65 7.65
N VAL A 229 12.98 16.88 7.28
CA VAL A 229 14.20 16.73 8.10
C VAL A 229 14.92 18.07 8.29
N LEU A 230 15.02 18.88 7.22
CA LEU A 230 15.60 20.22 7.29
C LEU A 230 14.83 21.16 8.21
N SER A 231 13.53 21.01 8.30
CA SER A 231 12.68 21.83 9.17
C SER A 231 12.80 21.42 10.63
N PHE A 232 13.11 20.15 10.88
CA PHE A 232 13.33 19.60 12.22
C PHE A 232 14.76 19.88 12.73
N SER A 233 15.75 19.84 11.82
CA SER A 233 17.16 19.96 12.19
C SER A 233 17.56 21.40 12.51
N GLU A 234 18.38 21.59 13.55
CA GLU A 234 19.00 22.88 13.91
C GLU A 234 20.29 23.16 13.12
N GLY A 235 20.40 22.66 11.88
CA GLY A 235 21.54 22.89 10.99
C GLY A 235 22.44 21.68 10.77
N ARG A 236 22.23 20.55 11.47
CA ARG A 236 22.95 19.31 11.25
C ARG A 236 21.98 18.18 10.92
N ILE A 237 22.23 17.48 9.80
CA ILE A 237 21.46 16.31 9.37
C ILE A 237 22.31 15.07 9.57
N SER A 238 22.15 14.40 10.68
CA SER A 238 22.72 13.09 10.99
C SER A 238 21.69 11.98 10.72
N LEU A 239 22.10 10.73 10.77
CA LEU A 239 21.19 9.59 10.65
C LEU A 239 20.11 9.63 11.75
N ASN A 240 20.50 9.91 13.00
CA ASN A 240 19.58 10.02 14.13
C ASN A 240 18.56 11.15 13.91
N THR A 241 19.00 12.31 13.38
CA THR A 241 18.09 13.42 13.06
C THR A 241 17.03 13.01 12.03
N VAL A 242 17.39 12.18 11.05
CA VAL A 242 16.44 11.64 10.06
C VAL A 242 15.43 10.70 10.72
N GLU A 243 15.89 9.82 11.59
CA GLU A 243 15.04 8.86 12.30
C GLU A 243 14.05 9.56 13.24
N GLU A 244 14.51 10.56 13.97
CA GLU A 244 13.64 11.37 14.85
C GLU A 244 12.65 12.23 14.06
N ALA A 245 13.12 12.98 13.05
CA ALA A 245 12.29 13.89 12.26
C ALA A 245 11.16 13.15 11.49
N LEU A 246 11.45 11.94 11.05
CA LEU A 246 10.50 11.10 10.31
C LEU A 246 9.78 10.09 11.22
N SER A 247 10.01 10.17 12.54
CA SER A 247 9.43 9.25 13.53
C SER A 247 9.64 7.78 13.16
N LEU A 248 10.82 7.48 12.62
CA LEU A 248 11.17 6.12 12.24
C LEU A 248 11.38 5.26 13.49
N SER A 249 11.01 4.01 13.40
CA SER A 249 11.33 3.03 14.44
C SER A 249 12.81 2.67 14.34
N ASN A 250 13.49 2.64 15.47
CA ASN A 250 14.89 2.26 15.51
C ASN A 250 15.04 0.79 15.09
N GLU A 251 15.99 0.49 14.19
CA GLU A 251 16.30 -0.89 13.77
C GLU A 251 16.58 -1.82 14.97
N GLU A 252 17.14 -1.27 16.05
CA GLU A 252 17.41 -1.99 17.28
C GLU A 252 16.14 -2.55 17.95
N GLN A 253 14.99 -1.85 17.84
CA GLN A 253 13.71 -2.36 18.34
C GLN A 253 13.27 -3.63 17.60
N PHE A 254 13.54 -3.72 16.29
CA PHE A 254 13.22 -4.92 15.52
C PHE A 254 14.12 -6.10 15.89
N PHE A 255 15.43 -5.89 16.08
CA PHE A 255 16.32 -6.92 16.58
C PHE A 255 16.00 -7.32 18.03
N ALA A 256 15.50 -6.42 18.85
CA ALA A 256 15.00 -6.75 20.19
C ALA A 256 13.78 -7.68 20.13
N LEU A 257 12.84 -7.43 19.19
CA LEU A 257 11.72 -8.34 18.94
C LEU A 257 12.18 -9.71 18.46
N ASP A 258 13.19 -9.79 17.59
CA ASP A 258 13.77 -11.06 17.16
C ASP A 258 14.34 -11.87 18.35
N ARG A 259 15.08 -11.20 19.24
CA ARG A 259 15.62 -11.84 20.46
C ARG A 259 14.49 -12.32 21.38
N ALA A 260 13.48 -11.47 21.59
CA ALA A 260 12.32 -11.82 22.42
C ALA A 260 11.53 -13.02 21.87
N GLY A 261 11.41 -13.15 20.54
CA GLY A 261 10.80 -14.32 19.90
C GLY A 261 11.55 -15.61 20.23
N LYS A 262 12.87 -15.59 20.19
CA LYS A 262 13.74 -16.72 20.57
C LYS A 262 13.64 -17.05 22.06
N GLU A 263 13.60 -16.04 22.92
CA GLU A 263 13.50 -16.16 24.37
C GLU A 263 12.07 -16.46 24.87
N LYS A 264 11.09 -16.48 23.96
CA LYS A 264 9.65 -16.69 24.27
C LYS A 264 9.05 -15.60 25.16
N ASN A 265 9.63 -14.40 25.13
CA ASN A 265 9.13 -13.26 25.88
C ASN A 265 7.99 -12.55 25.10
N LEU A 266 6.74 -12.98 25.34
CA LEU A 266 5.56 -12.37 24.71
C LEU A 266 5.20 -11.00 25.31
N GLY A 267 5.70 -10.66 26.50
CA GLY A 267 5.44 -9.38 27.17
C GLY A 267 5.95 -8.20 26.37
N LEU A 268 7.11 -8.35 25.71
CA LEU A 268 7.72 -7.29 24.89
C LEU A 268 6.80 -6.82 23.75
N ALA A 269 5.93 -7.71 23.22
CA ALA A 269 4.96 -7.31 22.18
C ALA A 269 4.00 -6.21 22.67
N PHE A 270 3.49 -6.35 23.88
CA PHE A 270 2.57 -5.37 24.48
C PHE A 270 3.28 -4.08 24.89
N GLU A 271 4.50 -4.21 25.44
CA GLU A 271 5.33 -3.06 25.81
C GLU A 271 5.67 -2.23 24.57
N THR A 272 6.15 -2.86 23.49
CA THR A 272 6.47 -2.19 22.22
C THR A 272 5.23 -1.53 21.61
N ALA A 273 4.09 -2.23 21.57
CA ALA A 273 2.87 -1.68 21.00
C ALA A 273 2.38 -0.46 21.80
N LYS A 274 2.47 -0.52 23.14
CA LYS A 274 2.11 0.59 24.02
C LYS A 274 3.06 1.78 23.85
N GLU A 275 4.36 1.56 23.82
CA GLU A 275 5.37 2.61 23.62
C GLU A 275 5.14 3.36 22.29
N LEU A 276 4.90 2.62 21.20
CA LEU A 276 4.61 3.19 19.88
C LEU A 276 3.32 4.02 19.89
N PHE A 277 2.30 3.53 20.58
CA PHE A 277 1.02 4.23 20.68
C PHE A 277 1.13 5.50 21.55
N ASP A 278 1.76 5.42 22.71
CA ASP A 278 1.96 6.54 23.65
C ASP A 278 2.88 7.62 23.05
N SER A 279 3.87 7.23 22.24
CA SER A 279 4.74 8.16 21.50
C SER A 279 4.10 8.77 20.24
N GLY A 280 2.86 8.37 19.89
CA GLY A 280 2.14 8.91 18.73
C GLY A 280 2.74 8.50 17.37
N LYS A 281 3.57 7.47 17.32
CA LYS A 281 4.17 6.98 16.07
C LYS A 281 3.11 6.35 15.16
N ASP A 282 3.29 6.43 13.84
CA ASP A 282 2.39 5.78 12.89
C ASP A 282 2.57 4.26 12.92
N LEU A 283 1.54 3.57 13.45
CA LEU A 283 1.54 2.12 13.59
C LEU A 283 1.53 1.38 12.24
N HIS A 284 0.98 1.99 11.20
CA HIS A 284 1.00 1.40 9.85
C HIS A 284 2.42 1.46 9.27
N TYR A 285 3.09 2.60 9.45
CA TYR A 285 4.48 2.77 9.03
C TYR A 285 5.43 1.84 9.81
N PHE A 286 5.17 1.62 11.10
CA PHE A 286 5.91 0.63 11.90
C PHE A 286 5.80 -0.78 11.31
N LEU A 287 4.59 -1.22 10.94
CA LEU A 287 4.40 -2.53 10.30
C LEU A 287 5.08 -2.62 8.93
N GLU A 288 5.13 -1.52 8.18
CA GLU A 288 5.84 -1.47 6.90
C GLU A 288 7.35 -1.63 7.10
N SER A 289 7.92 -0.92 8.07
CA SER A 289 9.34 -1.04 8.46
C SER A 289 9.67 -2.44 8.99
N LEU A 290 8.76 -3.04 9.77
CA LEU A 290 8.88 -4.41 10.28
C LEU A 290 8.83 -5.44 9.13
N SER A 291 7.97 -5.24 8.13
CA SER A 291 7.93 -6.06 6.91
C SER A 291 9.26 -6.01 6.17
N GLU A 292 9.84 -4.81 6.01
CA GLU A 292 11.14 -4.65 5.37
C GLU A 292 12.27 -5.33 6.17
N HIS A 293 12.25 -5.24 7.49
CA HIS A 293 13.19 -5.94 8.36
C HIS A 293 13.16 -7.46 8.12
N PHE A 294 11.97 -8.09 8.15
CA PHE A 294 11.86 -9.53 7.87
C PHE A 294 12.20 -9.90 6.43
N ARG A 295 11.92 -9.01 5.47
CA ARG A 295 12.35 -9.16 4.08
C ARG A 295 13.88 -9.17 3.96
N CYS A 296 14.58 -8.31 4.70
CA CYS A 296 16.03 -8.28 4.77
C CYS A 296 16.60 -9.58 5.37
N ILE A 297 15.98 -10.10 6.45
CA ILE A 297 16.35 -11.39 7.05
C ILE A 297 16.16 -12.53 6.05
N LEU A 298 15.02 -12.57 5.33
CA LEU A 298 14.74 -13.58 4.31
C LEU A 298 15.78 -13.52 3.18
N ARG A 299 16.07 -12.30 2.70
CA ARG A 299 17.08 -12.07 1.66
C ARG A 299 18.47 -12.51 2.11
N ALA A 300 18.88 -12.21 3.35
CA ALA A 300 20.12 -12.66 3.96
C ALA A 300 20.19 -14.19 4.01
N LYS A 301 19.08 -14.86 4.35
CA LYS A 301 18.99 -16.32 4.39
C LYS A 301 19.15 -16.99 3.04
N ILE A 302 18.55 -16.41 1.98
CA ILE A 302 18.56 -17.00 0.64
C ILE A 302 19.88 -16.66 -0.10
N LEU A 303 20.28 -15.37 -0.11
CA LEU A 303 21.37 -14.89 -0.95
C LEU A 303 22.75 -14.98 -0.29
N LYS A 304 22.85 -15.03 1.03
CA LYS A 304 24.07 -15.18 1.85
C LYS A 304 25.25 -14.22 1.58
N LYS A 305 25.20 -13.36 0.57
CA LYS A 305 26.37 -12.63 0.05
C LYS A 305 26.38 -11.11 0.23
N GLU A 306 25.29 -10.46 0.58
CA GLU A 306 25.22 -8.99 0.57
C GLU A 306 24.50 -8.39 1.78
N ALA A 307 24.32 -9.16 2.85
CA ALA A 307 23.62 -8.69 4.04
C ALA A 307 24.62 -8.21 5.11
N ARG A 308 24.22 -7.22 5.90
CA ARG A 308 24.93 -6.83 7.11
C ARG A 308 25.03 -8.03 8.06
N ASN A 309 26.10 -8.12 8.85
CA ASN A 309 26.34 -9.23 9.77
C ASN A 309 25.17 -9.49 10.73
N GLU A 310 24.51 -8.44 11.21
CA GLU A 310 23.33 -8.52 12.09
C GLU A 310 22.17 -9.29 11.45
N TYR A 311 21.87 -9.05 10.17
CA TYR A 311 20.85 -9.78 9.43
C TYR A 311 21.24 -11.24 9.13
N LEU A 312 22.54 -11.52 8.96
CA LEU A 312 23.04 -12.89 8.81
C LEU A 312 22.88 -13.70 10.10
N GLU A 313 23.12 -13.07 11.24
CA GLU A 313 22.90 -13.69 12.56
C GLU A 313 21.41 -13.91 12.82
N ALA A 314 20.56 -12.90 12.57
CA ALA A 314 19.12 -13.04 12.69
C ALA A 314 18.57 -14.14 11.79
N ALA A 315 19.07 -14.27 10.55
CA ALA A 315 18.65 -15.28 9.60
C ALA A 315 18.91 -16.74 10.07
N GLN A 316 19.84 -16.95 10.99
CA GLN A 316 20.07 -18.29 11.56
C GLN A 316 18.93 -18.75 12.47
N ASN A 317 18.23 -17.80 13.10
CA ASN A 317 17.17 -18.06 14.06
C ASN A 317 15.81 -18.40 13.41
N TYR A 318 15.62 -18.14 12.12
CA TYR A 318 14.34 -18.30 11.41
C TYR A 318 14.40 -19.39 10.35
N GLY A 319 13.33 -20.17 10.20
CA GLY A 319 13.08 -21.00 9.03
C GLY A 319 12.61 -20.17 7.84
N GLN A 320 12.83 -20.62 6.61
CA GLN A 320 12.37 -19.91 5.41
C GLN A 320 10.83 -19.78 5.37
N GLU A 321 10.12 -20.87 5.64
CA GLU A 321 8.65 -20.88 5.70
C GLU A 321 8.09 -20.01 6.83
N GLN A 322 8.82 -19.94 7.96
CA GLN A 322 8.45 -19.07 9.07
C GLN A 322 8.54 -17.60 8.67
N LEU A 323 9.58 -17.18 7.94
CA LEU A 323 9.73 -15.82 7.44
C LEU A 323 8.63 -15.46 6.45
N LEU A 324 8.29 -16.36 5.52
CA LEU A 324 7.19 -16.18 4.58
C LEU A 324 5.86 -16.01 5.32
N TYR A 325 5.60 -16.85 6.32
CA TYR A 325 4.42 -16.72 7.18
C TYR A 325 4.36 -15.37 7.92
N ILE A 326 5.49 -14.90 8.46
CA ILE A 326 5.55 -13.61 9.16
C ILE A 326 5.24 -12.46 8.20
N LEU A 327 5.79 -12.48 6.99
CA LEU A 327 5.52 -11.47 5.97
C LEU A 327 4.04 -11.43 5.58
N ASP A 328 3.42 -12.58 5.36
CA ASP A 328 1.98 -12.69 5.06
C ASP A 328 1.12 -12.18 6.22
N LEU A 329 1.49 -12.50 7.46
CA LEU A 329 0.82 -12.03 8.66
C LEU A 329 0.89 -10.49 8.78
N ILE A 330 2.05 -9.88 8.51
CA ILE A 330 2.23 -8.43 8.55
C ILE A 330 1.37 -7.76 7.48
N GLU A 331 1.40 -8.25 6.22
CA GLU A 331 0.60 -7.69 5.13
C GLU A 331 -0.92 -7.78 5.43
N SER A 332 -1.39 -8.93 5.91
CA SER A 332 -2.78 -9.10 6.35
C SER A 332 -3.16 -8.14 7.48
N SER A 333 -2.22 -7.88 8.42
CA SER A 333 -2.44 -6.96 9.54
C SER A 333 -2.49 -5.51 9.07
N LYS A 334 -1.66 -5.10 8.11
CA LYS A 334 -1.68 -3.79 7.46
C LYS A 334 -3.05 -3.51 6.82
N GLU A 335 -3.56 -4.46 6.03
CA GLU A 335 -4.88 -4.33 5.39
C GLU A 335 -6.03 -4.19 6.41
N LYS A 336 -5.99 -4.99 7.48
CA LYS A 336 -6.98 -4.92 8.56
C LYS A 336 -6.90 -3.60 9.33
N MET A 337 -5.68 -3.07 9.53
CA MET A 337 -5.45 -1.81 10.24
C MET A 337 -6.02 -0.60 9.50
N LEU A 338 -6.05 -0.61 8.16
CA LEU A 338 -6.68 0.44 7.36
C LEU A 338 -8.20 0.54 7.59
N LYS A 339 -8.84 -0.57 7.93
CA LYS A 339 -10.31 -0.70 8.10
C LYS A 339 -10.76 -0.61 9.56
N SER A 340 -9.84 -0.69 10.53
CA SER A 340 -10.15 -0.78 11.96
C SER A 340 -9.95 0.53 12.69
N SER A 341 -10.84 0.83 13.64
CA SER A 341 -10.68 1.91 14.60
C SER A 341 -9.73 1.55 15.78
N LYS A 342 -9.52 0.24 16.05
CA LYS A 342 -8.70 -0.25 17.16
C LYS A 342 -7.33 -0.72 16.66
N LYS A 343 -6.53 0.20 16.16
CA LYS A 343 -5.23 -0.10 15.53
C LYS A 343 -4.22 -0.75 16.48
N ILE A 344 -4.19 -0.33 17.76
CA ILE A 344 -3.27 -0.87 18.77
C ILE A 344 -3.49 -2.37 19.00
N VAL A 345 -4.75 -2.81 19.11
CA VAL A 345 -5.08 -4.24 19.34
C VAL A 345 -4.62 -5.12 18.19
N LEU A 346 -4.72 -4.60 16.95
CA LEU A 346 -4.22 -5.32 15.77
C LEU A 346 -2.70 -5.40 15.75
N LEU A 347 -2.01 -4.36 16.20
CA LEU A 347 -0.55 -4.36 16.33
C LEU A 347 -0.11 -5.37 17.40
N GLU A 348 -0.69 -5.32 18.60
CA GLU A 348 -0.41 -6.26 19.68
C GLU A 348 -0.60 -7.72 19.21
N TRP A 349 -1.74 -7.99 18.55
CA TRP A 349 -2.03 -9.32 18.02
C TRP A 349 -0.99 -9.75 16.99
N CYS A 350 -0.60 -8.86 16.07
CA CYS A 350 0.40 -9.13 15.05
C CYS A 350 1.76 -9.47 15.69
N LEU A 351 2.23 -8.63 16.62
CA LEU A 351 3.51 -8.83 17.30
C LEU A 351 3.51 -10.12 18.11
N VAL A 352 2.46 -10.42 18.86
CA VAL A 352 2.32 -11.69 19.60
C VAL A 352 2.40 -12.90 18.66
N GLN A 353 1.74 -12.86 17.49
CA GLN A 353 1.80 -13.95 16.52
C GLN A 353 3.21 -14.11 15.90
N ILE A 354 3.92 -13.00 15.66
CA ILE A 354 5.31 -13.03 15.19
C ILE A 354 6.19 -13.72 16.24
N LEU A 355 6.12 -13.29 17.51
CA LEU A 355 6.92 -13.92 18.57
C LEU A 355 6.57 -15.41 18.78
N ARG A 356 5.28 -15.77 18.69
CA ARG A 356 4.83 -17.17 18.75
C ARG A 356 5.26 -18.01 17.55
N SER A 357 5.62 -17.40 16.43
CA SER A 357 6.03 -18.14 15.23
C SER A 357 7.25 -19.04 15.48
N HIS A 358 8.12 -18.67 16.43
CA HIS A 358 9.25 -19.49 16.87
C HIS A 358 8.85 -20.80 17.56
N GLN A 359 7.61 -20.90 18.05
CA GLN A 359 7.09 -22.08 18.76
C GLN A 359 6.29 -23.01 17.85
N ARG A 360 6.07 -22.63 16.59
CA ARG A 360 5.31 -23.47 15.64
C ARG A 360 6.14 -24.66 15.24
N VAL A 361 5.66 -25.84 15.59
CA VAL A 361 6.23 -27.11 15.17
C VAL A 361 5.71 -27.41 13.77
N LYS A 362 6.58 -27.74 12.83
CA LYS A 362 6.18 -28.17 11.49
C LYS A 362 5.41 -29.48 11.56
N ILE A 363 4.39 -29.63 10.75
CA ILE A 363 3.64 -30.90 10.66
C ILE A 363 4.57 -32.04 10.27
N SER A 364 5.55 -31.80 9.37
CA SER A 364 6.60 -32.76 9.03
C SER A 364 7.38 -33.26 10.23
N ASP A 365 7.74 -32.32 11.16
CA ASP A 365 8.52 -32.69 12.36
C ASP A 365 7.66 -33.49 13.36
N LEU A 366 6.33 -33.20 13.39
CA LEU A 366 5.39 -34.00 14.19
C LEU A 366 5.20 -35.39 13.60
N VAL A 367 5.05 -35.50 12.27
CA VAL A 367 4.97 -36.78 11.57
C VAL A 367 6.24 -37.60 11.82
N GLN A 368 7.40 -37.00 11.66
CA GLN A 368 8.69 -37.69 11.90
C GLN A 368 8.84 -38.14 13.35
N ARG A 369 8.40 -37.32 14.32
CA ARG A 369 8.38 -37.75 15.75
C ARG A 369 7.39 -38.88 16.01
N LEU A 370 6.24 -38.89 15.34
CA LEU A 370 5.29 -40.00 15.42
C LEU A 370 5.88 -41.28 14.83
N GLU A 371 6.53 -41.23 13.67
CA GLU A 371 7.24 -42.35 13.05
C GLU A 371 8.34 -42.85 13.94
N ASP A 372 9.15 -41.99 14.55
CA ASP A 372 10.19 -42.35 15.50
C ASP A 372 9.61 -43.06 16.77
N LEU A 373 8.45 -42.59 17.24
CA LEU A 373 7.76 -43.23 18.38
C LEU A 373 7.15 -44.58 18.00
N GLU A 374 6.60 -44.73 16.82
CA GLU A 374 6.11 -46.02 16.31
C GLU A 374 7.24 -47.03 16.15
N GLN A 375 8.40 -46.62 15.59
CA GLN A 375 9.56 -47.47 15.46
C GLN A 375 10.12 -47.92 16.83
N LYS A 376 10.15 -47.02 17.83
CA LYS A 376 10.57 -47.37 19.21
C LYS A 376 9.59 -48.32 19.88
N ASN A 377 8.29 -48.19 19.65
CA ASN A 377 7.29 -49.13 20.14
C ASN A 377 7.40 -50.50 19.49
N HIS A 378 7.70 -50.58 18.20
CA HIS A 378 7.95 -51.85 17.50
C HIS A 378 9.25 -52.50 17.95
N GLN A 379 10.29 -51.77 18.33
CA GLN A 379 11.52 -52.33 18.91
C GLN A 379 11.34 -52.84 20.32
N ASN A 380 10.48 -52.22 21.14
CA ASN A 380 10.20 -52.68 22.50
C ASN A 380 9.27 -53.91 22.55
N THR A 381 8.53 -54.20 21.46
CA THR A 381 7.69 -55.40 21.36
C THR A 381 8.44 -56.60 20.79
N ALA A 382 9.72 -56.43 20.34
CA ALA A 382 10.57 -57.51 19.79
C ALA A 382 11.59 -58.05 20.79
N ALA A 383 11.30 -58.07 22.11
CA ALA A 383 12.07 -58.87 23.06
C ALA A 383 11.68 -60.34 22.95
N PRO A 384 12.63 -61.28 22.84
CA PRO A 384 12.33 -62.68 22.57
C PRO A 384 11.59 -63.30 23.76
N LEU A 385 10.38 -63.76 23.53
CA LEU A 385 9.65 -64.66 24.44
C LEU A 385 10.39 -65.98 24.50
N LEU A 386 11.20 -66.19 25.57
CA LEU A 386 11.67 -67.47 25.98
C LEU A 386 10.42 -68.31 26.28
N SER A 387 10.39 -69.44 25.59
CA SER A 387 9.46 -70.53 25.77
C SER A 387 9.36 -70.97 27.24
N ASN A 388 8.17 -70.87 27.83
CA ASN A 388 7.75 -71.74 28.88
C ASN A 388 6.24 -72.05 28.78
N THR A 389 6.01 -73.31 28.60
CA THR A 389 4.71 -74.00 28.61
C THR A 389 3.95 -73.76 29.89
N GLY A 390 2.73 -73.27 29.83
CA GLY A 390 1.84 -73.19 30.95
C GLY A 390 0.45 -72.66 30.53
N LYS A 391 -0.48 -73.60 30.34
CA LYS A 391 -1.90 -73.31 30.16
C LYS A 391 -2.43 -72.52 31.34
N THR A 392 -2.96 -71.33 31.18
CA THR A 392 -4.11 -70.82 31.96
C THR A 392 -4.52 -69.43 31.42
N GLY A 393 -5.77 -69.25 31.17
CA GLY A 393 -6.56 -68.07 31.43
C GLY A 393 -6.72 -67.03 30.32
N PHE A 394 -7.68 -67.31 29.41
CA PHE A 394 -8.18 -66.33 28.43
C PHE A 394 -9.15 -65.30 29.08
N GLU A 395 -9.40 -65.41 30.38
CA GLU A 395 -10.37 -64.59 31.12
C GLU A 395 -9.79 -63.31 31.73
N ASP A 396 -8.49 -63.23 32.00
CA ASP A 396 -7.90 -62.05 32.65
C ASP A 396 -7.60 -60.84 31.73
N LYS A 397 -7.70 -61.03 30.41
CA LYS A 397 -7.50 -59.90 29.46
C LYS A 397 -8.75 -59.11 29.17
N ILE A 398 -9.93 -59.66 29.48
CA ILE A 398 -11.24 -58.97 29.29
C ILE A 398 -11.54 -58.03 30.48
N ALA A 399 -11.04 -58.37 31.68
CA ALA A 399 -11.21 -57.53 32.86
C ALA A 399 -10.44 -56.17 32.77
N LEU A 400 -9.23 -56.19 32.14
CA LEU A 400 -8.41 -54.98 32.03
C LEU A 400 -8.92 -53.98 31.00
N VAL A 401 -9.64 -54.43 29.98
CA VAL A 401 -10.27 -53.53 28.95
C VAL A 401 -11.54 -52.90 29.48
N SER A 402 -12.28 -53.59 30.36
CA SER A 402 -13.50 -53.04 30.97
C SER A 402 -13.21 -51.96 32.04
N GLU A 403 -12.06 -52.00 32.71
CA GLU A 403 -11.65 -50.97 33.67
C GLU A 403 -11.15 -49.70 32.98
N ILE A 404 -10.57 -49.79 31.76
CA ILE A 404 -10.15 -48.63 30.99
C ILE A 404 -11.36 -47.90 30.37
N GLU A 405 -12.37 -48.62 29.91
CA GLU A 405 -13.58 -48.02 29.39
C GLU A 405 -14.45 -47.32 30.44
N THR A 406 -14.46 -47.84 31.70
CA THR A 406 -15.17 -47.17 32.81
C THR A 406 -14.46 -45.91 33.29
N SER A 407 -13.14 -45.85 33.30
CA SER A 407 -12.38 -44.64 33.70
C SER A 407 -12.46 -43.50 32.68
N VAL A 408 -12.58 -43.81 31.39
CA VAL A 408 -12.80 -42.79 30.32
C VAL A 408 -14.27 -42.29 30.29
N GLY A 409 -15.23 -43.14 30.70
CA GLY A 409 -16.64 -42.78 30.81
C GLY A 409 -16.93 -41.80 31.95
N GLU A 410 -16.22 -41.88 33.07
CA GLU A 410 -16.43 -41.00 34.23
C GLU A 410 -15.77 -39.61 34.02
N GLN A 411 -14.65 -39.51 33.33
CA GLN A 411 -14.01 -38.21 33.00
C GLN A 411 -14.81 -37.40 32.00
N ASN A 412 -15.52 -38.02 31.06
CA ASN A 412 -16.43 -37.32 30.14
C ASN A 412 -17.78 -36.91 30.76
N LYS A 413 -18.23 -37.54 31.87
CA LYS A 413 -19.38 -37.07 32.61
C LYS A 413 -19.10 -35.88 33.52
N ALA A 414 -17.89 -35.75 34.04
CA ALA A 414 -17.46 -34.59 34.84
C ALA A 414 -17.31 -33.30 34.02
N LEU A 415 -16.95 -33.41 32.74
CA LEU A 415 -16.81 -32.26 31.84
C LEU A 415 -18.16 -31.71 31.32
N ASN A 416 -19.22 -32.53 31.30
CA ASN A 416 -20.56 -32.11 30.87
C ASN A 416 -21.46 -31.53 31.97
N ILE A 417 -21.06 -31.59 33.25
CA ILE A 417 -21.81 -31.03 34.38
C ILE A 417 -21.42 -29.57 34.66
N HIS A 418 -20.28 -29.08 34.15
CA HIS A 418 -19.89 -27.69 34.30
C HIS A 418 -20.35 -26.72 33.20
N GLN A 419 -21.09 -27.17 32.20
CA GLN A 419 -21.62 -26.30 31.13
C GLN A 419 -23.12 -25.98 31.23
N ASN A 420 -23.87 -26.51 32.24
CA ASN A 420 -25.32 -26.32 32.34
C ASN A 420 -25.84 -25.60 33.59
N THR A 421 -25.01 -24.85 34.34
CA THR A 421 -25.46 -24.10 35.52
C THR A 421 -25.08 -22.62 35.49
N SER A 422 -25.31 -21.93 34.38
CA SER A 422 -25.28 -20.46 34.36
C SER A 422 -26.25 -19.86 33.35
N ASN A 423 -27.54 -20.24 33.48
CA ASN A 423 -28.65 -19.48 32.91
C ASN A 423 -29.89 -19.68 33.77
N ALA A 424 -30.02 -18.92 34.85
CA ALA A 424 -31.27 -18.60 35.49
C ALA A 424 -31.13 -17.35 36.33
N GLY A 425 -31.70 -16.30 35.85
CA GLY A 425 -32.37 -15.17 36.42
C GLY A 425 -31.89 -14.55 37.72
N ILE A 426 -31.82 -13.23 37.71
CA ILE A 426 -32.47 -12.37 38.71
C ILE A 426 -32.26 -10.92 38.25
N LEU A 427 -33.31 -10.25 37.84
CA LEU A 427 -33.55 -8.83 38.06
C LEU A 427 -33.99 -8.66 39.53
N PRO A 428 -33.63 -7.60 40.19
CA PRO A 428 -34.63 -6.77 40.82
C PRO A 428 -34.47 -5.25 40.58
N GLN A 429 -35.64 -4.69 40.74
CA GLN A 429 -36.08 -3.31 40.70
C GLN A 429 -35.51 -2.44 41.80
N ASN A 430 -35.53 -1.09 41.48
CA ASN A 430 -35.94 0.05 42.34
C ASN A 430 -35.11 0.42 43.57
N GLU A 431 -34.76 1.65 43.65
CA GLU A 431 -35.34 2.84 44.31
C GLU A 431 -34.25 3.89 44.55
N SER A 432 -34.38 5.09 43.97
CA SER A 432 -34.99 6.30 44.61
C SER A 432 -34.18 7.00 45.66
N ARG A 433 -34.04 8.34 45.43
CA ARG A 433 -33.84 9.46 46.40
C ARG A 433 -32.40 9.74 46.84
N CYS A 434 -31.93 10.97 46.86
CA CYS A 434 -32.46 12.31 47.24
C CYS A 434 -31.47 13.39 46.80
N LEU A 435 -31.89 14.48 46.16
CA LEU A 435 -32.04 15.86 46.65
C LEU A 435 -30.80 16.47 47.42
N GLN A 436 -30.23 17.55 46.91
CA GLN A 436 -30.47 18.98 47.27
C GLN A 436 -29.40 19.86 46.60
N LYS A 437 -29.78 20.82 45.74
CA LYS A 437 -29.94 22.29 45.98
C LYS A 437 -28.69 23.02 46.44
N THR A 438 -28.24 23.97 45.62
CA THR A 438 -28.21 25.43 45.86
C THR A 438 -27.62 26.11 44.62
N ASN A 439 -28.36 26.93 43.91
CA ASN A 439 -28.59 28.37 43.95
C ASN A 439 -27.46 29.26 43.41
N ASN A 440 -27.86 29.99 42.33
CA ASN A 440 -27.62 31.42 42.00
C ASN A 440 -26.25 31.83 41.42
N ALA A 441 -26.18 32.42 40.26
CA ALA A 441 -26.70 33.75 39.90
C ALA A 441 -26.51 34.02 38.38
N SER A 442 -27.49 34.67 37.87
CA SER A 442 -27.67 35.34 36.58
C SER A 442 -26.50 36.24 36.13
N ILE A 443 -26.16 36.20 34.82
CA ILE A 443 -25.93 37.40 34.00
C ILE A 443 -26.43 37.08 32.58
N GLN A 444 -27.31 37.97 32.10
CA GLN A 444 -27.86 38.01 30.76
C GLN A 444 -26.83 38.67 29.81
N GLU A 445 -26.60 38.06 28.64
CA GLU A 445 -26.18 38.82 27.47
C GLU A 445 -26.83 38.21 26.22
N LYS A 446 -27.40 39.12 25.44
CA LYS A 446 -28.20 38.89 24.25
C LYS A 446 -27.33 38.40 23.08
N ALA A 447 -27.70 37.31 22.43
CA ALA A 447 -27.24 36.94 21.08
C ALA A 447 -28.32 37.21 20.04
N PRO A 448 -27.92 37.64 18.82
CA PRO A 448 -28.88 38.01 17.78
C PRO A 448 -29.43 36.77 17.04
N SER A 449 -30.69 36.91 16.65
CA SER A 449 -31.51 35.95 15.93
C SER A 449 -30.87 35.47 14.62
N ARG A 450 -30.71 34.16 14.44
CA ARG A 450 -30.52 33.56 13.11
C ARG A 450 -31.87 33.12 12.55
N ALA A 451 -32.09 33.51 11.31
CA ALA A 451 -33.27 33.17 10.50
C ALA A 451 -33.33 31.62 10.28
N ALA A 452 -34.55 31.12 10.27
CA ALA A 452 -34.86 29.71 10.02
C ALA A 452 -34.58 29.32 8.57
N PRO A 453 -34.17 28.07 8.29
CA PRO A 453 -33.99 27.55 6.93
C PRO A 453 -35.35 27.34 6.25
N PRO A 454 -35.42 27.45 4.89
CA PRO A 454 -36.64 27.23 4.15
C PRO A 454 -37.10 25.77 4.17
N PRO A 455 -38.40 25.50 4.01
CA PRO A 455 -38.95 24.14 4.03
C PRO A 455 -38.53 23.32 2.80
N PRO A 456 -38.44 21.99 2.90
CA PRO A 456 -38.08 21.11 1.80
C PRO A 456 -39.20 21.05 0.73
N PRO A 457 -38.85 20.79 -0.55
CA PRO A 457 -39.83 20.71 -1.64
C PRO A 457 -40.74 19.49 -1.48
N PRO A 458 -41.98 19.54 -2.00
CA PRO A 458 -42.94 18.44 -1.85
C PRO A 458 -42.58 17.22 -2.66
N ALA A 459 -42.81 16.05 -2.07
CA ALA A 459 -42.58 14.73 -2.66
C ALA A 459 -43.46 14.50 -3.91
N PRO A 460 -42.94 13.84 -4.96
CA PRO A 460 -43.76 13.50 -6.13
C PRO A 460 -44.81 12.43 -5.81
N LYS A 461 -46.01 12.63 -6.31
CA LYS A 461 -47.16 11.74 -6.16
C LYS A 461 -46.88 10.37 -6.74
N ALA A 462 -47.09 9.33 -5.91
CA ALA A 462 -47.03 7.92 -6.30
C ALA A 462 -48.08 7.62 -7.37
N GLN A 463 -47.63 7.23 -8.58
CA GLN A 463 -48.47 6.51 -9.53
C GLN A 463 -48.36 5.02 -9.26
N ALA A 464 -49.52 4.39 -9.04
CA ALA A 464 -49.65 2.95 -8.82
C ALA A 464 -49.20 2.17 -10.07
N VAL A 465 -48.13 1.43 -9.95
CA VAL A 465 -47.70 0.43 -10.93
C VAL A 465 -48.12 -0.94 -10.40
N LYS A 466 -48.97 -1.56 -11.18
CA LYS A 466 -49.47 -2.95 -10.94
C LYS A 466 -48.30 -3.93 -10.91
N ALA A 467 -48.32 -4.81 -9.90
CA ALA A 467 -47.36 -5.86 -9.68
C ALA A 467 -47.26 -6.83 -10.90
N ASN A 468 -46.04 -7.01 -11.41
CA ASN A 468 -45.66 -8.17 -12.20
C ASN A 468 -44.66 -9.00 -11.36
N THR A 469 -45.23 -9.93 -10.57
CA THR A 469 -44.47 -10.77 -9.62
C THR A 469 -44.10 -12.14 -10.18
N SER A 470 -43.86 -12.27 -11.46
CA SER A 470 -43.52 -13.57 -12.05
C SER A 470 -42.23 -13.67 -12.85
N GLN A 471 -41.43 -12.60 -12.93
CA GLN A 471 -40.16 -12.65 -13.68
C GLN A 471 -38.87 -12.61 -12.83
N ASN A 472 -38.93 -12.26 -11.52
CA ASN A 472 -37.74 -12.18 -10.69
C ASN A 472 -37.23 -13.52 -10.13
N SER A 473 -38.11 -14.54 -10.00
CA SER A 473 -37.71 -15.84 -9.46
C SER A 473 -36.82 -16.66 -10.43
N ASN A 474 -36.89 -16.39 -11.72
CA ASN A 474 -36.07 -17.09 -12.72
C ASN A 474 -34.68 -16.44 -12.93
N ALA A 475 -34.54 -15.14 -12.69
CA ALA A 475 -33.28 -14.45 -12.77
C ALA A 475 -32.34 -14.79 -11.57
N GLU A 476 -32.91 -14.86 -10.36
CA GLU A 476 -32.15 -15.26 -9.16
C GLU A 476 -31.73 -16.73 -9.20
N LYS A 477 -32.61 -17.65 -9.65
CA LYS A 477 -32.26 -19.06 -9.83
C LYS A 477 -31.21 -19.29 -10.93
N LYS A 478 -31.16 -18.44 -11.96
CA LYS A 478 -30.14 -18.51 -12.99
C LYS A 478 -28.79 -17.96 -12.48
N SER A 479 -28.80 -16.89 -11.67
CA SER A 479 -27.60 -16.32 -11.03
C SER A 479 -26.95 -17.29 -10.02
N ILE A 480 -27.75 -18.00 -9.23
CA ILE A 480 -27.25 -19.00 -8.26
C ILE A 480 -26.65 -20.21 -9.00
N ARG A 481 -27.30 -20.68 -10.06
CA ARG A 481 -26.75 -21.79 -10.89
C ARG A 481 -25.46 -21.42 -11.62
N ASP A 482 -25.26 -20.15 -12.02
CA ASP A 482 -24.05 -19.67 -12.65
C ASP A 482 -22.90 -19.44 -11.65
N LEU A 483 -23.21 -19.16 -10.37
CA LEU A 483 -22.25 -19.12 -9.26
C LEU A 483 -21.75 -20.53 -8.91
N ASP A 484 -22.66 -21.51 -8.76
CA ASP A 484 -22.30 -22.92 -8.52
C ASP A 484 -21.42 -23.50 -9.65
N LYS A 485 -21.73 -23.16 -10.90
CA LYS A 485 -20.90 -23.59 -12.03
C LYS A 485 -19.50 -22.96 -12.02
N LYS A 486 -19.36 -21.71 -11.63
CA LYS A 486 -18.04 -21.06 -11.53
C LYS A 486 -17.19 -21.62 -10.38
N GLU A 487 -17.82 -21.96 -9.26
CA GLU A 487 -17.13 -22.63 -8.16
C GLU A 487 -16.72 -24.06 -8.55
N GLN A 488 -17.58 -24.80 -9.23
CA GLN A 488 -17.25 -26.15 -9.71
C GLN A 488 -16.07 -26.14 -10.69
N ILE A 489 -16.04 -25.20 -11.65
CA ILE A 489 -14.91 -25.02 -12.58
C ILE A 489 -13.61 -24.66 -11.84
N ARG A 490 -13.72 -23.87 -10.75
CA ARG A 490 -12.56 -23.50 -9.93
C ARG A 490 -12.00 -24.68 -9.13
N ILE A 491 -12.88 -25.54 -8.63
CA ILE A 491 -12.49 -26.78 -7.93
C ILE A 491 -11.87 -27.76 -8.89
N ASP A 492 -12.45 -27.95 -10.08
CA ASP A 492 -11.93 -28.85 -11.11
C ASP A 492 -10.53 -28.41 -11.58
N ASN A 493 -10.30 -27.11 -11.79
CA ASN A 493 -8.98 -26.57 -12.15
C ASN A 493 -7.94 -26.73 -11.02
N LEU A 494 -8.35 -26.60 -9.75
CA LEU A 494 -7.47 -26.84 -8.60
C LEU A 494 -7.11 -28.33 -8.46
N LEU A 495 -8.04 -29.23 -8.75
CA LEU A 495 -7.79 -30.67 -8.73
C LEU A 495 -6.87 -31.10 -9.90
N GLU A 496 -7.06 -30.54 -11.09
CA GLU A 496 -6.16 -30.79 -12.24
C GLU A 496 -4.74 -30.26 -11.96
N PHE A 497 -4.62 -29.08 -11.35
CA PHE A 497 -3.32 -28.53 -10.94
C PHE A 497 -2.63 -29.41 -9.89
N ALA A 498 -3.38 -29.84 -8.88
CA ALA A 498 -2.86 -30.75 -7.85
C ALA A 498 -2.43 -32.12 -8.41
N ALA A 499 -3.15 -32.64 -9.41
CA ALA A 499 -2.78 -33.91 -10.06
C ALA A 499 -1.49 -33.80 -10.86
N VAL A 500 -1.25 -32.66 -11.51
CA VAL A 500 -0.01 -32.40 -12.27
C VAL A 500 1.18 -32.22 -11.34
N GLU A 501 1.00 -31.52 -10.20
CA GLU A 501 2.09 -31.28 -9.24
C GLU A 501 2.45 -32.52 -8.40
N LEU A 502 1.47 -33.42 -8.15
CA LEU A 502 1.67 -34.62 -7.30
C LEU A 502 1.89 -35.92 -8.11
N GLU A 503 2.02 -35.84 -9.44
CA GLU A 503 2.12 -36.99 -10.34
C GLU A 503 1.01 -38.05 -10.12
N GLY A 504 -0.17 -37.60 -9.67
CA GLY A 504 -1.31 -38.44 -9.33
C GLY A 504 -2.38 -38.45 -10.42
N SER A 505 -3.11 -39.56 -10.55
CA SER A 505 -4.32 -39.66 -11.37
C SER A 505 -5.57 -39.42 -10.51
N ILE A 506 -6.51 -38.61 -11.03
CA ILE A 506 -7.80 -38.37 -10.38
C ILE A 506 -8.84 -39.33 -10.97
N GLU A 507 -9.37 -40.25 -10.14
CA GLU A 507 -10.56 -41.02 -10.50
C GLU A 507 -11.82 -40.20 -10.22
N ARG A 508 -12.61 -39.92 -11.25
CA ARG A 508 -13.92 -39.29 -11.11
C ARG A 508 -14.97 -40.37 -10.84
N ASN A 509 -15.57 -40.38 -9.66
CA ASN A 509 -16.81 -41.12 -9.35
C ASN A 509 -18.04 -40.32 -9.79
#